data_e3fed7b2fab2462b962cb7db55ba3c02
#
_entry.id   e3fed7b2fab2462b962cb7db55ba3c02
#
_cell.length_a   1.000
_cell.length_b   1.000
_cell.length_c   1.000
_cell.angle_alpha   90.00
_cell.angle_beta   90.00
_cell.angle_gamma   90.00
#
_symmetry.space_group_name_H-M   'P 1'
#
loop_
_entity.id
_entity.type
_entity.pdbx_description
1 polymer ?
#
loop_
_entity_poly.entity_id
_entity_poly.type
_entity_poly.pdbx_seq_one_letter_code
_entity_poly.pdbx_strand_id
1 'polypeptide(L)'
;MDFKAADNLQDLQYFGEYGGVNPSISDSSTYTFLSAKTMFDTFEGNTEGCYLYSRHSSPSNLYLGEALAALEGTETANVTASGMGAISAVILQLCNAGDHIVSSRTIYGGTYALMKNFLKKFNIGISFVDTTNLDAVAMAITPKTKMLYCESVSNPLLEVADIEALSKLAKKNNIPLVVDNTFSPLSISPAKLGADIVIHSLTKFINGTSDCVAGVVCGTKDFCLGLKDVNNGAGMLLGSTLDSLRASSILKNMRTLHIRMKKHSENAMYLAKNFEKDGLRVVYPGLKSHVGHKVMKKQYNMEYGFGGLMTLDVGSLEKANALMELMQKKHLGYLAVSLGFYKTLFSAPGTSTSSEIPLEEQLEMGLSNGLIRFSIGLDDHIDRTYMAMKDCLIKLDILKPLSIKV
;
A
#
# COMPACT_ATOMS: atom_id res chain seq x y z
N MET A 1 24.15 -7.48 -9.50
CA MET A 1 23.40 -8.44 -8.66
C MET A 1 21.92 -8.19 -8.86
N ASP A 2 21.15 -9.24 -9.02
CA ASP A 2 19.70 -9.10 -9.12
C ASP A 2 19.14 -8.59 -7.80
N PHE A 3 18.23 -7.62 -7.84
CA PHE A 3 17.58 -7.04 -6.66
C PHE A 3 16.70 -8.09 -5.97
N LYS A 4 16.96 -8.35 -4.69
CA LYS A 4 16.20 -9.28 -3.86
C LYS A 4 15.79 -8.59 -2.55
N ALA A 5 14.57 -8.09 -2.51
CA ALA A 5 14.04 -7.28 -1.42
C ALA A 5 14.18 -7.93 -0.03
N ALA A 6 13.87 -9.22 0.07
CA ALA A 6 13.97 -9.93 1.35
C ALA A 6 15.41 -10.19 1.77
N ASP A 7 16.31 -10.49 0.82
CA ASP A 7 17.73 -10.68 1.12
C ASP A 7 18.35 -9.36 1.59
N ASN A 8 18.04 -8.24 0.90
CA ASN A 8 18.50 -6.91 1.32
C ASN A 8 18.05 -6.54 2.74
N LEU A 9 16.81 -6.89 3.09
CA LEU A 9 16.30 -6.69 4.44
C LEU A 9 17.00 -7.61 5.47
N GLN A 10 17.29 -8.85 5.08
CA GLN A 10 17.98 -9.84 5.94
C GLN A 10 19.44 -9.46 6.19
N ASP A 11 20.10 -8.83 5.22
CA ASP A 11 21.51 -8.46 5.31
C ASP A 11 21.75 -7.22 6.19
N LEU A 12 20.69 -6.48 6.54
CA LEU A 12 20.81 -5.35 7.47
C LEU A 12 21.14 -5.84 8.88
N GLN A 13 22.23 -5.32 9.43
CA GLN A 13 22.65 -5.59 10.81
C GLN A 13 22.63 -4.29 11.62
N TYR A 14 21.95 -4.34 12.74
CA TYR A 14 21.92 -3.25 13.71
C TYR A 14 22.62 -3.68 14.99
N PHE A 15 23.43 -2.77 15.51
CA PHE A 15 24.10 -2.97 16.80
C PHE A 15 23.42 -2.04 17.81
N GLY A 16 22.61 -2.63 18.68
CA GLY A 16 21.97 -1.91 19.76
C GLY A 16 22.97 -1.45 20.81
N GLU A 17 22.55 -0.52 21.64
CA GLU A 17 23.32 -0.08 22.79
C GLU A 17 23.72 -1.29 23.65
N TYR A 18 24.94 -1.29 24.16
CA TYR A 18 25.54 -2.39 24.92
C TYR A 18 25.61 -3.75 24.19
N GLY A 19 25.64 -3.74 22.86
CA GLY A 19 25.74 -4.96 22.08
C GLY A 19 24.41 -5.70 21.87
N GLY A 20 23.28 -5.04 22.08
CA GLY A 20 21.95 -5.61 21.80
C GLY A 20 21.76 -5.93 20.32
N VAL A 21 21.15 -7.10 20.01
CA VAL A 21 20.82 -7.51 18.61
C VAL A 21 19.64 -6.73 18.02
N ASN A 22 18.91 -5.97 18.82
CA ASN A 22 17.92 -5.02 18.35
C ASN A 22 18.49 -3.60 18.50
N PRO A 23 18.19 -2.69 17.54
CA PRO A 23 18.50 -1.30 17.73
C PRO A 23 17.76 -0.74 18.94
N SER A 24 18.42 0.19 19.66
CA SER A 24 17.83 0.84 20.83
C SER A 24 16.65 1.70 20.44
N ILE A 25 15.66 1.80 21.31
CA ILE A 25 14.52 2.68 21.12
C ILE A 25 14.86 4.05 21.69
N SER A 26 14.96 5.05 20.83
CA SER A 26 15.18 6.44 21.25
C SER A 26 13.84 7.15 21.44
N ASP A 27 13.30 7.09 22.66
CA ASP A 27 12.02 7.74 23.00
C ASP A 27 12.26 9.13 23.58
N SER A 28 12.82 10.02 22.73
CA SER A 28 13.12 11.41 23.10
C SER A 28 12.55 12.35 22.03
N SER A 29 11.87 13.43 22.47
CA SER A 29 11.35 14.46 21.57
C SER A 29 12.43 15.47 21.16
N THR A 30 13.48 15.64 21.97
CA THR A 30 14.57 16.60 21.74
C THR A 30 15.91 15.98 22.09
N TYR A 31 16.99 16.57 21.60
CA TYR A 31 18.36 16.07 21.74
C TYR A 31 19.27 17.19 22.24
N THR A 32 20.33 16.84 22.96
CA THR A 32 21.32 17.78 23.46
C THR A 32 22.53 17.84 22.53
N PHE A 33 23.24 18.96 22.57
CA PHE A 33 24.45 19.20 21.81
C PHE A 33 25.62 19.52 22.74
N LEU A 34 26.82 19.03 22.41
CA LEU A 34 28.03 19.29 23.22
C LEU A 34 28.51 20.73 23.08
N SER A 35 28.14 21.44 22.01
CA SER A 35 28.46 22.85 21.80
C SER A 35 27.38 23.55 20.96
N ALA A 36 27.27 24.87 21.13
CA ALA A 36 26.39 25.70 20.30
C ALA A 36 26.75 25.61 18.80
N LYS A 37 28.03 25.43 18.49
CA LYS A 37 28.49 25.25 17.11
C LYS A 37 27.92 23.95 16.52
N THR A 38 28.01 22.84 17.24
CA THR A 38 27.43 21.55 16.77
C THR A 38 25.92 21.67 16.54
N MET A 39 25.21 22.39 17.40
CA MET A 39 23.78 22.66 17.20
C MET A 39 23.53 23.41 15.89
N PHE A 40 24.27 24.48 15.64
CA PHE A 40 24.16 25.25 14.39
C PHE A 40 24.48 24.39 13.17
N ASP A 41 25.62 23.66 13.18
CA ASP A 41 26.03 22.79 12.09
C ASP A 41 24.96 21.70 11.79
N THR A 42 24.27 21.22 12.83
CA THR A 42 23.19 20.23 12.66
C THR A 42 21.96 20.85 11.98
N PHE A 43 21.58 22.09 12.31
CA PHE A 43 20.51 22.80 11.62
C PHE A 43 20.83 23.04 10.14
N GLU A 44 22.09 23.27 9.79
CA GLU A 44 22.58 23.42 8.41
C GLU A 44 22.77 22.07 7.68
N GLY A 45 22.51 20.93 8.34
CA GLY A 45 22.69 19.60 7.76
C GLY A 45 24.15 19.15 7.61
N ASN A 46 25.08 19.79 8.29
CA ASN A 46 26.53 19.56 8.19
C ASN A 46 27.07 18.55 9.20
N THR A 47 26.20 17.82 9.92
CA THR A 47 26.60 16.80 10.90
C THR A 47 25.98 15.44 10.60
N GLU A 48 26.72 14.37 10.90
CA GLU A 48 26.21 13.01 10.86
C GLU A 48 25.97 12.48 12.28
N GLY A 49 24.95 11.62 12.45
CA GLY A 49 24.63 11.01 13.75
C GLY A 49 24.08 11.96 14.80
N CYS A 50 23.78 13.22 14.43
CA CYS A 50 23.16 14.21 15.29
C CYS A 50 21.68 14.38 14.94
N TYR A 51 20.86 14.61 15.95
CA TYR A 51 19.43 14.80 15.81
C TYR A 51 19.00 16.15 16.40
N LEU A 52 18.02 16.82 15.78
CA LEU A 52 17.49 18.10 16.23
C LEU A 52 16.29 17.90 17.16
N TYR A 53 15.30 17.23 16.62
CA TYR A 53 13.98 17.07 17.21
C TYR A 53 13.27 15.90 16.54
N SER A 54 12.47 15.11 17.27
CA SER A 54 11.87 13.87 16.73
C SER A 54 10.91 14.09 15.58
N ARG A 55 10.30 15.29 15.44
CA ARG A 55 9.49 15.63 14.27
C ARG A 55 10.32 15.66 12.98
N HIS A 56 11.59 16.06 13.07
CA HIS A 56 12.53 16.02 11.96
C HIS A 56 13.02 14.58 11.70
N SER A 57 13.54 13.92 12.73
CA SER A 57 13.96 12.52 12.69
C SER A 57 14.29 12.01 14.09
N SER A 58 14.22 10.70 14.29
CA SER A 58 14.74 10.00 15.46
C SER A 58 15.56 8.79 15.03
N PRO A 59 16.50 8.27 15.88
CA PRO A 59 17.21 7.03 15.55
C PRO A 59 16.29 5.87 15.21
N SER A 60 15.20 5.68 15.93
CA SER A 60 14.24 4.59 15.69
C SER A 60 13.55 4.72 14.31
N ASN A 61 13.23 5.95 13.89
CA ASN A 61 12.65 6.22 12.57
C ASN A 61 13.68 6.02 11.46
N LEU A 62 14.96 6.30 11.74
CA LEU A 62 16.03 6.06 10.77
C LEU A 62 16.19 4.56 10.51
N TYR A 63 16.29 3.71 11.55
CA TYR A 63 16.40 2.25 11.40
C TYR A 63 15.23 1.67 10.60
N LEU A 64 13.99 2.11 10.88
CA LEU A 64 12.84 1.67 10.10
C LEU A 64 12.91 2.17 8.66
N GLY A 65 13.32 3.43 8.44
CA GLY A 65 13.50 4.00 7.11
C GLY A 65 14.54 3.24 6.27
N GLU A 66 15.68 2.89 6.85
CA GLU A 66 16.71 2.07 6.21
C GLU A 66 16.18 0.69 5.79
N ALA A 67 15.44 0.02 6.68
CA ALA A 67 14.84 -1.27 6.37
C ALA A 67 13.82 -1.18 5.22
N LEU A 68 13.03 -0.10 5.17
CA LEU A 68 12.04 0.12 4.11
C LEU A 68 12.70 0.52 2.78
N ALA A 69 13.77 1.30 2.83
CA ALA A 69 14.58 1.62 1.65
C ALA A 69 15.23 0.37 1.05
N ALA A 70 15.79 -0.51 1.90
CA ALA A 70 16.34 -1.80 1.49
C ALA A 70 15.28 -2.72 0.87
N LEU A 71 14.06 -2.75 1.45
CA LEU A 71 12.92 -3.51 0.96
C LEU A 71 12.50 -3.08 -0.45
N GLU A 72 12.40 -1.76 -0.71
CA GLU A 72 12.01 -1.21 -2.02
C GLU A 72 13.18 -1.05 -3.00
N GLY A 73 14.42 -1.09 -2.50
CA GLY A 73 15.61 -0.86 -3.30
C GLY A 73 15.76 0.60 -3.74
N THR A 74 15.37 1.53 -2.86
CA THR A 74 15.55 2.98 -2.99
C THR A 74 16.78 3.45 -2.20
N GLU A 75 17.19 4.69 -2.41
CA GLU A 75 18.35 5.25 -1.69
C GLU A 75 18.06 5.48 -0.21
N THR A 76 16.84 5.89 0.11
CA THR A 76 16.41 6.15 1.48
C THR A 76 14.88 6.15 1.59
N ALA A 77 14.37 6.29 2.82
CA ALA A 77 12.95 6.41 3.08
C ALA A 77 12.65 7.38 4.23
N ASN A 78 11.47 8.00 4.19
CA ASN A 78 10.95 8.86 5.23
C ASN A 78 9.66 8.28 5.81
N VAL A 79 9.68 7.88 7.10
CA VAL A 79 8.52 7.30 7.78
C VAL A 79 7.57 8.38 8.29
N THR A 80 6.28 8.08 8.28
CA THR A 80 5.19 9.00 8.66
C THR A 80 4.19 8.31 9.57
N ALA A 81 3.39 9.10 10.28
CA ALA A 81 2.36 8.60 11.21
C ALA A 81 1.18 7.88 10.53
N SER A 82 1.06 7.95 9.21
CA SER A 82 0.02 7.25 8.45
C SER A 82 0.36 7.19 6.95
N GLY A 83 -0.25 6.23 6.22
CA GLY A 83 -0.18 6.20 4.75
C GLY A 83 -0.70 7.49 4.13
N MET A 84 -1.79 8.05 4.66
CA MET A 84 -2.30 9.36 4.19
C MET A 84 -1.33 10.50 4.47
N GLY A 85 -0.58 10.45 5.59
CA GLY A 85 0.49 11.39 5.88
C GLY A 85 1.63 11.30 4.86
N ALA A 86 1.98 10.10 4.39
CA ALA A 86 2.95 9.89 3.32
C ALA A 86 2.44 10.47 1.99
N ILE A 87 1.19 10.13 1.60
CA ILE A 87 0.57 10.60 0.35
C ILE A 87 0.47 12.13 0.33
N SER A 88 -0.04 12.74 1.40
CA SER A 88 -0.20 14.19 1.47
C SER A 88 1.14 14.93 1.47
N ALA A 89 2.16 14.40 2.15
CA ALA A 89 3.50 14.98 2.14
C ALA A 89 4.12 14.95 0.74
N VAL A 90 4.01 13.83 -0.01
CA VAL A 90 4.49 13.73 -1.40
C VAL A 90 3.78 14.73 -2.31
N ILE A 91 2.45 14.78 -2.24
CA ILE A 91 1.67 15.70 -3.08
C ILE A 91 2.05 17.16 -2.81
N LEU A 92 2.09 17.57 -1.55
CA LEU A 92 2.37 18.96 -1.17
C LEU A 92 3.85 19.33 -1.29
N GLN A 93 4.76 18.34 -1.41
CA GLN A 93 6.15 18.58 -1.78
C GLN A 93 6.34 18.82 -3.28
N LEU A 94 5.54 18.14 -4.11
CA LEU A 94 5.68 18.18 -5.58
C LEU A 94 4.82 19.26 -6.23
N CYS A 95 3.68 19.61 -5.63
CA CYS A 95 2.68 20.48 -6.25
C CYS A 95 2.50 21.79 -5.51
N ASN A 96 2.45 22.88 -6.27
CA ASN A 96 2.09 24.22 -5.84
C ASN A 96 0.65 24.56 -6.28
N ALA A 97 0.12 25.68 -5.81
CA ALA A 97 -1.16 26.21 -6.29
C ALA A 97 -1.12 26.48 -7.79
N GLY A 98 -2.09 25.93 -8.52
CA GLY A 98 -2.18 26.00 -9.99
C GLY A 98 -1.59 24.81 -10.72
N ASP A 99 -0.91 23.90 -10.03
CA ASP A 99 -0.38 22.65 -10.59
C ASP A 99 -1.46 21.59 -10.79
N HIS A 100 -1.09 20.50 -11.43
CA HIS A 100 -1.99 19.43 -11.84
C HIS A 100 -1.38 18.05 -11.54
N ILE A 101 -2.24 17.07 -11.23
CA ILE A 101 -1.89 15.67 -11.01
C ILE A 101 -2.69 14.80 -11.99
N VAL A 102 -2.04 13.82 -12.61
CA VAL A 102 -2.71 12.71 -13.28
C VAL A 102 -2.71 11.51 -12.34
N SER A 103 -3.88 10.99 -12.00
CA SER A 103 -4.05 9.87 -11.09
C SER A 103 -4.84 8.73 -11.72
N SER A 104 -4.54 7.48 -11.31
CA SER A 104 -5.46 6.38 -11.59
C SER A 104 -6.85 6.70 -11.04
N ARG A 105 -7.90 6.31 -11.80
CA ARG A 105 -9.30 6.45 -11.36
C ARG A 105 -9.67 5.49 -10.23
N THR A 106 -9.06 4.30 -10.24
CA THR A 106 -9.25 3.27 -9.21
C THR A 106 -8.14 3.37 -8.18
N ILE A 107 -8.42 4.05 -7.07
CA ILE A 107 -7.50 4.24 -5.95
C ILE A 107 -8.25 4.14 -4.63
N TYR A 108 -7.51 4.02 -3.54
CA TYR A 108 -8.07 4.04 -2.19
C TYR A 108 -8.97 5.26 -1.96
N GLY A 109 -10.18 5.06 -1.39
CA GLY A 109 -11.17 6.12 -1.20
C GLY A 109 -10.66 7.33 -0.44
N GLY A 110 -9.80 7.14 0.59
CA GLY A 110 -9.17 8.26 1.29
C GLY A 110 -8.25 9.09 0.40
N THR A 111 -7.52 8.45 -0.53
CA THR A 111 -6.68 9.15 -1.52
C THR A 111 -7.55 9.86 -2.54
N TYR A 112 -8.63 9.22 -2.99
CA TYR A 112 -9.61 9.84 -3.87
C TYR A 112 -10.21 11.10 -3.22
N ALA A 113 -10.68 11.00 -1.97
CA ALA A 113 -11.25 12.14 -1.24
C ALA A 113 -10.24 13.27 -1.04
N LEU A 114 -8.98 12.94 -0.72
CA LEU A 114 -7.90 13.92 -0.65
C LEU A 114 -7.76 14.65 -2.00
N MET A 115 -7.59 13.91 -3.09
CA MET A 115 -7.35 14.49 -4.41
C MET A 115 -8.58 15.22 -4.96
N LYS A 116 -9.75 14.59 -4.95
CA LYS A 116 -10.99 15.14 -5.55
C LYS A 116 -11.54 16.33 -4.79
N ASN A 117 -11.54 16.28 -3.45
CA ASN A 117 -12.28 17.23 -2.62
C ASN A 117 -11.35 18.18 -1.87
N PHE A 118 -10.28 17.66 -1.25
CA PHE A 118 -9.47 18.46 -0.33
C PHE A 118 -8.45 19.33 -1.07
N LEU A 119 -7.77 18.81 -2.10
CA LEU A 119 -6.74 19.56 -2.86
C LEU A 119 -7.30 20.72 -3.67
N LYS A 120 -8.60 20.75 -3.92
CA LYS A 120 -9.28 21.94 -4.48
C LYS A 120 -9.07 23.21 -3.65
N LYS A 121 -8.97 23.07 -2.32
CA LYS A 121 -8.69 24.18 -1.40
C LYS A 121 -7.32 24.79 -1.61
N PHE A 122 -6.39 24.06 -2.19
CA PHE A 122 -5.04 24.48 -2.52
C PHE A 122 -4.87 24.82 -4.00
N ASN A 123 -5.97 24.87 -4.76
CA ASN A 123 -5.96 25.14 -6.19
C ASN A 123 -5.07 24.14 -6.99
N ILE A 124 -5.04 22.87 -6.59
CA ILE A 124 -4.36 21.80 -7.31
C ILE A 124 -5.38 21.03 -8.15
N GLY A 125 -5.16 20.97 -9.47
CA GLY A 125 -6.02 20.27 -10.41
C GLY A 125 -5.74 18.76 -10.47
N ILE A 126 -6.77 17.95 -10.71
CA ILE A 126 -6.66 16.48 -10.81
C ILE A 126 -7.38 15.97 -12.05
N SER A 127 -6.73 15.08 -12.81
CA SER A 127 -7.36 14.20 -13.81
C SER A 127 -7.30 12.76 -13.36
N PHE A 128 -8.46 12.15 -13.15
CA PHE A 128 -8.56 10.70 -12.92
C PHE A 128 -8.70 9.98 -14.25
N VAL A 129 -7.83 8.99 -14.50
CA VAL A 129 -7.77 8.25 -15.77
C VAL A 129 -7.66 6.75 -15.55
N ASP A 130 -8.04 5.98 -16.54
CA ASP A 130 -7.74 4.56 -16.58
C ASP A 130 -6.24 4.36 -16.90
N THR A 131 -5.45 4.01 -15.92
CA THR A 131 -3.99 3.80 -16.08
C THR A 131 -3.62 2.52 -16.84
N THR A 132 -4.58 1.67 -17.14
CA THR A 132 -4.38 0.55 -18.08
C THR A 132 -4.40 1.00 -19.54
N ASN A 133 -4.93 2.21 -19.81
CA ASN A 133 -4.93 2.86 -21.12
C ASN A 133 -3.89 3.99 -21.16
N LEU A 134 -2.70 3.67 -21.69
CA LEU A 134 -1.57 4.62 -21.74
C LEU A 134 -1.85 5.86 -22.61
N ASP A 135 -2.69 5.74 -23.63
CA ASP A 135 -3.07 6.88 -24.48
C ASP A 135 -3.95 7.86 -23.68
N ALA A 136 -4.89 7.35 -22.89
CA ALA A 136 -5.69 8.17 -21.98
C ALA A 136 -4.81 8.89 -20.94
N VAL A 137 -3.81 8.20 -20.38
CA VAL A 137 -2.84 8.83 -19.47
C VAL A 137 -2.05 9.93 -20.18
N ALA A 138 -1.54 9.67 -21.39
CA ALA A 138 -0.78 10.65 -22.16
C ALA A 138 -1.59 11.90 -22.50
N MET A 139 -2.86 11.74 -22.90
CA MET A 139 -3.76 12.86 -23.20
C MET A 139 -4.11 13.71 -21.96
N ALA A 140 -4.10 13.13 -20.78
CA ALA A 140 -4.39 13.84 -19.53
C ALA A 140 -3.20 14.67 -19.01
N ILE A 141 -1.98 14.41 -19.48
CA ILE A 141 -0.78 15.16 -19.09
C ILE A 141 -0.82 16.56 -19.74
N THR A 142 -0.66 17.58 -18.92
CA THR A 142 -0.61 18.98 -19.33
C THR A 142 0.72 19.62 -18.90
N PRO A 143 1.08 20.82 -19.39
CA PRO A 143 2.27 21.54 -18.91
C PRO A 143 2.27 21.86 -17.40
N LYS A 144 1.10 21.80 -16.76
CA LYS A 144 0.92 21.99 -15.30
C LYS A 144 1.08 20.69 -14.52
N THR A 145 1.12 19.52 -15.16
CA THR A 145 1.21 18.24 -14.49
C THR A 145 2.56 18.10 -13.80
N LYS A 146 2.54 17.79 -12.50
CA LYS A 146 3.72 17.64 -11.65
C LYS A 146 4.00 16.22 -11.22
N MET A 147 3.02 15.33 -11.31
CA MET A 147 3.20 13.92 -11.02
C MET A 147 2.16 13.05 -11.69
N LEU A 148 2.54 11.81 -11.93
CA LEU A 148 1.65 10.70 -12.25
C LEU A 148 1.53 9.81 -11.01
N TYR A 149 0.31 9.50 -10.58
CA TYR A 149 0.03 8.67 -9.39
C TYR A 149 -0.76 7.42 -9.74
N CYS A 150 -0.33 6.27 -9.26
CA CYS A 150 -1.12 5.04 -9.33
C CYS A 150 -0.88 4.14 -8.10
N GLU A 151 -1.75 3.15 -7.92
CA GLU A 151 -1.51 2.01 -7.04
C GLU A 151 -0.95 0.85 -7.88
N SER A 152 -0.02 0.08 -7.34
CA SER A 152 0.55 -1.09 -8.05
C SER A 152 -0.51 -2.14 -8.39
N VAL A 153 -1.41 -2.39 -7.43
CA VAL A 153 -2.68 -3.11 -7.58
C VAL A 153 -3.75 -2.28 -6.89
N SER A 154 -4.78 -1.90 -7.62
CA SER A 154 -5.73 -0.89 -7.16
C SER A 154 -6.73 -1.41 -6.12
N ASN A 155 -7.16 -0.50 -5.25
CA ASN A 155 -8.24 -0.72 -4.29
C ASN A 155 -9.52 -0.03 -4.78
N PRO A 156 -10.67 -0.71 -4.94
CA PRO A 156 -10.92 -2.12 -4.58
C PRO A 156 -10.91 -3.11 -5.76
N LEU A 157 -10.75 -2.65 -6.99
CA LEU A 157 -11.01 -3.45 -8.18
C LEU A 157 -9.86 -4.37 -8.58
N LEU A 158 -8.71 -4.27 -7.91
CA LEU A 158 -7.50 -5.06 -8.17
C LEU A 158 -6.96 -4.90 -9.60
N GLU A 159 -7.21 -3.74 -10.25
CA GLU A 159 -6.57 -3.40 -11.51
C GLU A 159 -5.05 -3.33 -11.33
N VAL A 160 -4.31 -3.83 -12.28
CA VAL A 160 -2.85 -3.91 -12.22
C VAL A 160 -2.24 -2.84 -13.12
N ALA A 161 -1.49 -1.91 -12.53
CA ALA A 161 -0.78 -0.88 -13.29
C ALA A 161 0.46 -1.48 -13.98
N ASP A 162 0.69 -1.16 -15.26
CA ASP A 162 1.98 -1.44 -15.95
C ASP A 162 2.97 -0.34 -15.55
N ILE A 163 3.66 -0.56 -14.42
CA ILE A 163 4.54 0.43 -13.81
C ILE A 163 5.68 0.81 -14.76
N GLU A 164 6.25 -0.15 -15.49
CA GLU A 164 7.32 0.12 -16.44
C GLU A 164 6.86 1.02 -17.59
N ALA A 165 5.68 0.77 -18.12
CA ALA A 165 5.12 1.59 -19.19
C ALA A 165 4.76 3.01 -18.71
N LEU A 166 4.14 3.12 -17.52
CA LEU A 166 3.83 4.40 -16.87
C LEU A 166 5.11 5.19 -16.55
N SER A 167 6.17 4.52 -16.08
CA SER A 167 7.47 5.16 -15.82
C SER A 167 8.09 5.74 -17.10
N LYS A 168 8.05 5.00 -18.20
CA LYS A 168 8.52 5.50 -19.51
C LYS A 168 7.75 6.74 -19.95
N LEU A 169 6.44 6.74 -19.76
CA LEU A 169 5.59 7.88 -20.11
C LEU A 169 5.86 9.09 -19.19
N ALA A 170 5.99 8.88 -17.88
CA ALA A 170 6.31 9.92 -16.91
C ALA A 170 7.68 10.58 -17.23
N LYS A 171 8.71 9.77 -17.48
CA LYS A 171 10.06 10.25 -17.85
C LYS A 171 10.06 11.05 -19.16
N LYS A 172 9.29 10.63 -20.17
CA LYS A 172 9.13 11.37 -21.43
C LYS A 172 8.58 12.78 -21.19
N ASN A 173 7.77 12.97 -20.15
CA ASN A 173 7.15 14.25 -19.81
C ASN A 173 7.88 14.99 -18.65
N ASN A 174 9.03 14.49 -18.18
CA ASN A 174 9.80 15.04 -17.06
C ASN A 174 8.98 15.21 -15.77
N ILE A 175 8.10 14.25 -15.48
CA ILE A 175 7.32 14.21 -14.25
C ILE A 175 7.63 12.92 -13.48
N PRO A 176 7.66 12.93 -12.14
CA PRO A 176 7.84 11.71 -11.35
C PRO A 176 6.62 10.80 -11.43
N LEU A 177 6.88 9.49 -11.44
CA LEU A 177 5.90 8.44 -11.18
C LEU A 177 5.90 8.10 -9.70
N VAL A 178 4.76 8.32 -9.04
CA VAL A 178 4.49 7.96 -7.65
C VAL A 178 3.62 6.71 -7.61
N VAL A 179 4.08 5.66 -6.95
CA VAL A 179 3.36 4.39 -6.85
C VAL A 179 3.07 4.05 -5.40
N ASP A 180 1.79 3.91 -5.04
CA ASP A 180 1.39 3.30 -3.78
C ASP A 180 1.44 1.78 -3.91
N ASN A 181 2.38 1.14 -3.20
CA ASN A 181 2.60 -0.30 -3.24
C ASN A 181 2.06 -1.02 -1.99
N THR A 182 1.08 -0.43 -1.32
CA THR A 182 0.50 -0.96 -0.08
C THR A 182 -0.06 -2.38 -0.24
N PHE A 183 -0.63 -2.72 -1.40
CA PHE A 183 -1.24 -4.03 -1.65
C PHE A 183 -0.25 -5.13 -2.00
N SER A 184 0.94 -4.77 -2.48
CA SER A 184 1.85 -5.72 -3.10
C SER A 184 3.31 -5.62 -2.58
N PRO A 185 3.56 -5.37 -1.27
CA PRO A 185 4.93 -5.34 -0.78
C PRO A 185 5.59 -6.70 -1.07
N LEU A 186 6.86 -6.70 -1.48
CA LEU A 186 7.63 -7.86 -1.97
C LEU A 186 7.11 -8.49 -3.28
N SER A 187 5.78 -8.54 -3.49
CA SER A 187 5.21 -9.10 -4.72
C SER A 187 5.54 -8.24 -5.95
N ILE A 188 5.61 -6.92 -5.79
CA ILE A 188 6.07 -5.96 -6.81
C ILE A 188 7.10 -5.04 -6.16
N SER A 189 8.15 -4.67 -6.91
CA SER A 189 9.15 -3.68 -6.51
C SER A 189 9.09 -2.48 -7.48
N PRO A 190 8.22 -1.49 -7.24
CA PRO A 190 7.96 -0.41 -8.18
C PRO A 190 9.21 0.42 -8.52
N ALA A 191 10.10 0.65 -7.55
CA ALA A 191 11.35 1.37 -7.78
C ALA A 191 12.23 0.68 -8.84
N LYS A 192 12.26 -0.66 -8.88
CA LYS A 192 13.00 -1.45 -9.89
C LYS A 192 12.34 -1.44 -11.27
N LEU A 193 11.07 -1.09 -11.32
CA LEU A 193 10.29 -0.91 -12.56
C LEU A 193 10.30 0.55 -13.04
N GLY A 194 10.99 1.42 -12.30
CA GLY A 194 11.24 2.79 -12.68
C GLY A 194 10.34 3.84 -12.03
N ALA A 195 9.57 3.48 -10.99
CA ALA A 195 8.91 4.45 -10.14
C ALA A 195 9.93 5.33 -9.42
N ASP A 196 9.68 6.63 -9.36
CA ASP A 196 10.58 7.59 -8.71
C ASP A 196 10.32 7.65 -7.20
N ILE A 197 9.07 7.48 -6.80
CA ILE A 197 8.64 7.51 -5.40
C ILE A 197 7.70 6.34 -5.15
N VAL A 198 7.98 5.58 -4.09
CA VAL A 198 7.12 4.48 -3.64
C VAL A 198 6.54 4.79 -2.27
N ILE A 199 5.23 4.61 -2.12
CA ILE A 199 4.51 4.85 -0.87
C ILE A 199 3.97 3.52 -0.34
N HIS A 200 3.97 3.37 0.98
CA HIS A 200 3.21 2.31 1.66
C HIS A 200 2.43 2.84 2.85
N SER A 201 1.25 2.35 3.06
CA SER A 201 0.65 2.29 4.38
C SER A 201 1.27 1.12 5.15
N LEU A 202 2.18 1.43 6.09
CA LEU A 202 2.80 0.42 6.94
C LEU A 202 1.80 -0.30 7.85
N THR A 203 0.65 0.33 8.11
CA THR A 203 -0.51 -0.20 8.83
C THR A 203 -0.95 -1.59 8.34
N LYS A 204 -0.66 -1.92 7.07
CA LYS A 204 -1.19 -3.08 6.34
C LYS A 204 -0.23 -4.28 6.43
N PHE A 205 0.08 -4.93 5.30
CA PHE A 205 0.93 -6.12 5.27
C PHE A 205 2.29 -5.96 5.94
N ILE A 206 2.92 -4.79 5.82
CA ILE A 206 4.28 -4.58 6.37
C ILE A 206 4.26 -4.76 7.88
N ASN A 207 3.37 -4.09 8.61
CA ASN A 207 3.19 -4.31 10.04
C ASN A 207 2.51 -5.66 10.33
N GLY A 208 1.37 -5.94 9.70
CA GLY A 208 0.67 -7.23 9.75
C GLY A 208 -0.11 -7.54 11.03
N THR A 209 -0.06 -6.70 12.04
CA THR A 209 -0.64 -6.92 13.37
C THR A 209 -1.87 -6.07 13.69
N SER A 210 -2.21 -5.12 12.80
CA SER A 210 -3.38 -4.22 12.94
C SER A 210 -3.42 -3.43 14.26
N ASP A 211 -2.26 -3.11 14.84
CA ASP A 211 -2.12 -2.45 16.15
C ASP A 211 -1.55 -1.03 16.05
N CYS A 212 -1.17 -0.57 14.86
CA CYS A 212 -0.70 0.79 14.65
C CYS A 212 -1.04 1.33 13.26
N VAL A 213 -1.02 2.64 13.15
CA VAL A 213 -1.15 3.38 11.90
C VAL A 213 0.20 4.02 11.58
N ALA A 214 0.72 3.77 10.39
CA ALA A 214 1.98 4.35 9.94
C ALA A 214 2.06 4.37 8.40
N GLY A 215 3.00 5.13 7.86
CA GLY A 215 3.27 5.22 6.44
C GLY A 215 4.75 5.42 6.14
N VAL A 216 5.11 5.34 4.88
CA VAL A 216 6.48 5.61 4.41
C VAL A 216 6.47 6.17 2.99
N VAL A 217 7.43 7.02 2.73
CA VAL A 217 7.84 7.49 1.41
C VAL A 217 9.24 7.00 1.14
N CYS A 218 9.42 6.16 0.13
CA CYS A 218 10.70 5.63 -0.34
C CYS A 218 11.07 6.33 -1.65
N GLY A 219 12.33 6.76 -1.79
CA GLY A 219 12.78 7.49 -2.99
C GLY A 219 14.27 7.79 -2.99
N THR A 220 14.66 8.80 -3.78
CA THR A 220 16.03 9.32 -3.78
C THR A 220 16.35 10.03 -2.48
N LYS A 221 17.65 10.11 -2.17
CA LYS A 221 18.14 10.83 -0.99
C LYS A 221 17.70 12.30 -1.03
N ASP A 222 17.85 12.94 -2.18
CA ASP A 222 17.50 14.36 -2.37
C ASP A 222 16.02 14.63 -2.10
N PHE A 223 15.12 13.80 -2.64
CA PHE A 223 13.67 13.95 -2.40
C PHE A 223 13.31 13.75 -0.93
N CYS A 224 13.83 12.70 -0.31
CA CYS A 224 13.52 12.39 1.09
C CYS A 224 14.13 13.40 2.08
N LEU A 225 15.32 13.97 1.78
CA LEU A 225 15.88 15.09 2.54
C LEU A 225 15.05 16.36 2.34
N GLY A 226 14.57 16.63 1.12
CA GLY A 226 13.66 17.74 0.84
C GLY A 226 12.37 17.67 1.66
N LEU A 227 11.81 16.47 1.89
CA LEU A 227 10.65 16.29 2.77
C LEU A 227 10.93 16.68 4.24
N LYS A 228 12.19 16.60 4.68
CA LYS A 228 12.64 16.90 6.05
C LYS A 228 13.18 18.32 6.21
N ASP A 229 13.27 19.09 5.13
CA ASP A 229 13.77 20.48 5.20
C ASP A 229 12.95 21.31 6.18
N VAL A 230 13.65 22.04 7.06
CA VAL A 230 13.01 22.79 8.15
C VAL A 230 12.22 24.01 7.67
N ASN A 231 12.50 24.49 6.44
CA ASN A 231 11.85 25.67 5.86
C ASN A 231 10.75 25.32 4.86
N ASN A 232 10.94 24.25 4.07
CA ASN A 232 10.09 23.92 2.92
C ASN A 232 9.64 22.46 2.87
N GLY A 233 10.09 21.62 3.79
CA GLY A 233 9.80 20.19 3.77
C GLY A 233 8.37 19.87 4.22
N ALA A 234 7.54 19.35 3.31
CA ALA A 234 6.16 18.99 3.61
C ALA A 234 6.07 17.93 4.73
N GLY A 235 6.99 16.98 4.80
CA GLY A 235 7.05 16.00 5.88
C GLY A 235 7.30 16.65 7.25
N MET A 236 8.26 17.57 7.30
CA MET A 236 8.64 18.30 8.51
C MET A 236 7.55 19.27 8.97
N LEU A 237 7.01 20.08 8.05
CA LEU A 237 6.10 21.19 8.36
C LEU A 237 4.67 20.72 8.64
N LEU A 238 4.19 19.65 7.96
CA LEU A 238 2.89 19.04 8.23
C LEU A 238 2.89 18.18 9.49
N GLY A 239 4.07 17.74 9.95
CA GLY A 239 4.23 17.10 11.24
C GLY A 239 3.66 15.67 11.33
N SER A 240 3.54 14.95 10.21
CA SER A 240 3.11 13.52 10.21
C SER A 240 4.24 12.62 10.73
N THR A 241 4.53 12.70 12.03
CA THR A 241 5.66 12.05 12.67
C THR A 241 5.26 10.72 13.31
N LEU A 242 5.99 9.65 12.99
CA LEU A 242 5.84 8.37 13.65
C LEU A 242 6.64 8.35 14.96
N ASP A 243 6.05 7.84 16.04
CA ASP A 243 6.75 7.68 17.32
C ASP A 243 7.73 6.49 17.31
N SER A 244 8.74 6.57 18.18
CA SER A 244 9.83 5.61 18.22
C SER A 244 9.41 4.20 18.62
N LEU A 245 8.40 4.05 19.48
CA LEU A 245 7.88 2.74 19.89
C LEU A 245 7.21 2.03 18.74
N ARG A 246 6.39 2.75 17.96
CA ARG A 246 5.72 2.21 16.77
C ARG A 246 6.73 1.89 15.67
N ALA A 247 7.74 2.75 15.46
CA ALA A 247 8.82 2.48 14.51
C ALA A 247 9.55 1.18 14.84
N SER A 248 9.94 0.98 16.10
CA SER A 248 10.58 -0.25 16.58
C SER A 248 9.67 -1.48 16.44
N SER A 249 8.38 -1.36 16.74
CA SER A 249 7.41 -2.46 16.60
C SER A 249 7.29 -2.90 15.13
N ILE A 250 7.12 -1.95 14.20
CA ILE A 250 7.02 -2.24 12.76
C ILE A 250 8.31 -2.89 12.26
N LEU A 251 9.49 -2.38 12.65
CA LEU A 251 10.78 -2.95 12.27
C LEU A 251 10.90 -4.43 12.67
N LYS A 252 10.42 -4.80 13.86
CA LYS A 252 10.38 -6.21 14.29
C LYS A 252 9.41 -7.03 13.45
N ASN A 253 8.22 -6.50 13.15
CA ASN A 253 7.19 -7.20 12.39
C ASN A 253 7.58 -7.40 10.92
N MET A 254 8.36 -6.50 10.34
CA MET A 254 8.90 -6.64 8.97
C MET A 254 9.77 -7.88 8.78
N ARG A 255 10.43 -8.37 9.81
CA ARG A 255 11.33 -9.54 9.75
C ARG A 255 10.65 -10.81 9.26
N THR A 256 9.33 -10.91 9.44
CA THR A 256 8.51 -12.04 8.96
C THR A 256 7.69 -11.71 7.72
N LEU A 257 7.87 -10.53 7.13
CA LEU A 257 7.04 -10.08 6.01
C LEU A 257 7.10 -11.06 4.82
N HIS A 258 8.29 -11.55 4.48
CA HIS A 258 8.50 -12.48 3.36
C HIS A 258 7.76 -13.81 3.56
N ILE A 259 7.72 -14.35 4.78
CA ILE A 259 6.96 -15.56 5.12
C ILE A 259 5.46 -15.30 5.03
N ARG A 260 5.01 -14.15 5.57
CA ARG A 260 3.58 -13.77 5.58
C ARG A 260 3.06 -13.53 4.17
N MET A 261 3.80 -12.81 3.33
CA MET A 261 3.38 -12.52 1.95
C MET A 261 3.24 -13.79 1.11
N LYS A 262 4.18 -14.75 1.23
CA LYS A 262 4.03 -16.07 0.60
C LYS A 262 2.73 -16.73 1.00
N LYS A 263 2.47 -16.85 2.31
CA LYS A 263 1.30 -17.53 2.83
C LYS A 263 -0.01 -16.83 2.46
N HIS A 264 -0.07 -15.50 2.54
CA HIS A 264 -1.21 -14.71 2.08
C HIS A 264 -1.52 -15.00 0.59
N SER A 265 -0.49 -14.99 -0.26
CA SER A 265 -0.64 -15.21 -1.70
C SER A 265 -1.05 -16.65 -2.03
N GLU A 266 -0.46 -17.65 -1.39
CA GLU A 266 -0.82 -19.06 -1.55
C GLU A 266 -2.28 -19.30 -1.19
N ASN A 267 -2.71 -18.79 -0.04
CA ASN A 267 -4.07 -18.92 0.43
C ASN A 267 -5.08 -18.19 -0.49
N ALA A 268 -4.76 -16.97 -0.93
CA ALA A 268 -5.60 -16.22 -1.86
C ALA A 268 -5.72 -16.93 -3.22
N MET A 269 -4.62 -17.47 -3.75
CA MET A 269 -4.63 -18.23 -4.99
C MET A 269 -5.47 -19.51 -4.86
N TYR A 270 -5.37 -20.21 -3.73
CA TYR A 270 -6.16 -21.40 -3.48
C TYR A 270 -7.66 -21.10 -3.50
N LEU A 271 -8.09 -20.07 -2.73
CA LEU A 271 -9.50 -19.66 -2.67
C LEU A 271 -10.00 -19.16 -4.02
N ALA A 272 -9.24 -18.28 -4.68
CA ALA A 272 -9.63 -17.70 -5.95
C ALA A 272 -9.84 -18.77 -7.05
N LYS A 273 -8.92 -19.73 -7.18
CA LYS A 273 -9.05 -20.83 -8.14
C LYS A 273 -10.26 -21.72 -7.87
N ASN A 274 -10.52 -22.04 -6.61
CA ASN A 274 -11.63 -22.93 -6.26
C ASN A 274 -12.97 -22.22 -6.42
N PHE A 275 -13.09 -20.96 -6.04
CA PHE A 275 -14.32 -20.18 -6.25
C PHE A 275 -14.58 -19.91 -7.75
N GLU A 276 -13.54 -19.64 -8.55
CA GLU A 276 -13.69 -19.53 -10.01
C GLU A 276 -14.17 -20.85 -10.61
N LYS A 277 -13.61 -22.01 -10.17
CA LYS A 277 -14.05 -23.35 -10.58
C LYS A 277 -15.49 -23.65 -10.16
N ASP A 278 -15.95 -23.11 -9.05
CA ASP A 278 -17.35 -23.22 -8.60
C ASP A 278 -18.31 -22.31 -9.41
N GLY A 279 -17.79 -21.52 -10.35
CA GLY A 279 -18.57 -20.63 -11.22
C GLY A 279 -18.88 -19.26 -10.61
N LEU A 280 -18.19 -18.86 -9.53
CA LEU A 280 -18.36 -17.56 -8.92
C LEU A 280 -17.55 -16.48 -9.65
N ARG A 281 -18.02 -15.24 -9.59
CA ARG A 281 -17.31 -14.06 -10.16
C ARG A 281 -16.22 -13.61 -9.22
N VAL A 282 -15.01 -14.08 -9.46
CA VAL A 282 -13.80 -13.79 -8.66
C VAL A 282 -12.87 -12.89 -9.44
N VAL A 283 -12.32 -11.86 -8.79
CA VAL A 283 -11.22 -11.06 -9.32
C VAL A 283 -9.99 -11.29 -8.44
N TYR A 284 -8.91 -11.76 -9.06
CA TYR A 284 -7.62 -11.98 -8.43
C TYR A 284 -6.51 -11.92 -9.49
N PRO A 285 -5.46 -11.09 -9.33
CA PRO A 285 -4.43 -10.90 -10.36
C PRO A 285 -3.70 -12.18 -10.78
N GLY A 286 -3.70 -13.21 -9.92
CA GLY A 286 -3.12 -14.51 -10.19
C GLY A 286 -3.95 -15.44 -11.10
N LEU A 287 -5.24 -15.17 -11.32
CA LEU A 287 -6.09 -15.94 -12.21
C LEU A 287 -5.82 -15.57 -13.67
N LYS A 288 -5.82 -16.56 -14.57
CA LYS A 288 -5.66 -16.31 -16.02
C LYS A 288 -6.82 -15.53 -16.62
N SER A 289 -8.00 -15.56 -16.01
CA SER A 289 -9.19 -14.79 -16.36
C SER A 289 -9.09 -13.31 -16.00
N HIS A 290 -8.15 -12.92 -15.12
CA HIS A 290 -7.96 -11.53 -14.75
C HIS A 290 -7.37 -10.72 -15.92
N VAL A 291 -7.97 -9.58 -16.25
CA VAL A 291 -7.56 -8.74 -17.40
C VAL A 291 -6.10 -8.29 -17.32
N GLY A 292 -5.62 -7.95 -16.11
CA GLY A 292 -4.24 -7.55 -15.83
C GLY A 292 -3.26 -8.70 -15.57
N HIS A 293 -3.67 -9.98 -15.70
CA HIS A 293 -2.82 -11.13 -15.37
C HIS A 293 -1.46 -11.11 -16.08
N LYS A 294 -1.45 -10.75 -17.37
CA LYS A 294 -0.21 -10.70 -18.17
C LYS A 294 0.74 -9.62 -17.66
N VAL A 295 0.20 -8.43 -17.32
CA VAL A 295 0.95 -7.32 -16.75
C VAL A 295 1.51 -7.73 -15.39
N MET A 296 0.66 -8.26 -14.51
CA MET A 296 1.09 -8.74 -13.20
C MET A 296 2.20 -9.79 -13.31
N LYS A 297 2.05 -10.77 -14.20
CA LYS A 297 3.04 -11.84 -14.41
C LYS A 297 4.38 -11.33 -14.96
N LYS A 298 4.40 -10.18 -15.65
CA LYS A 298 5.64 -9.56 -16.16
C LYS A 298 6.45 -8.90 -15.04
N GLN A 299 5.77 -8.34 -14.01
CA GLN A 299 6.39 -7.46 -13.02
C GLN A 299 6.40 -8.01 -11.59
N TYR A 300 5.74 -9.17 -11.33
CA TYR A 300 5.70 -9.73 -9.99
C TYR A 300 6.94 -10.55 -9.65
N ASN A 301 7.28 -10.59 -8.37
CA ASN A 301 8.25 -11.53 -7.84
C ASN A 301 7.57 -12.90 -7.63
N MET A 302 8.00 -13.89 -8.41
CA MET A 302 7.42 -15.25 -8.41
C MET A 302 7.47 -15.91 -7.03
N GLU A 303 8.45 -15.57 -6.21
CA GLU A 303 8.62 -16.10 -4.86
C GLU A 303 7.50 -15.70 -3.89
N TYR A 304 6.95 -14.49 -4.05
CA TYR A 304 5.90 -13.95 -3.17
C TYR A 304 4.51 -13.97 -3.80
N GLY A 305 4.43 -14.35 -5.08
CA GLY A 305 3.19 -14.55 -5.81
C GLY A 305 2.40 -13.25 -6.07
N PHE A 306 1.08 -13.36 -6.13
CA PHE A 306 0.18 -12.34 -6.66
C PHE A 306 -0.52 -11.48 -5.57
N GLY A 307 -0.05 -11.59 -4.31
CA GLY A 307 -0.61 -10.86 -3.18
C GLY A 307 -1.78 -11.57 -2.48
N GLY A 308 -2.22 -11.00 -1.35
CA GLY A 308 -3.20 -11.59 -0.44
C GLY A 308 -4.62 -11.05 -0.57
N LEU A 309 -4.95 -10.33 -1.65
CA LEU A 309 -6.26 -9.70 -1.83
C LEU A 309 -7.01 -10.32 -3.00
N MET A 310 -8.29 -10.62 -2.80
CA MET A 310 -9.22 -11.04 -3.85
C MET A 310 -10.58 -10.37 -3.66
N THR A 311 -11.38 -10.32 -4.72
CA THR A 311 -12.79 -9.92 -4.61
C THR A 311 -13.70 -11.00 -5.10
N LEU A 312 -14.91 -11.03 -4.55
CA LEU A 312 -16.00 -11.92 -4.93
C LEU A 312 -17.26 -11.08 -5.11
N ASP A 313 -17.87 -11.17 -6.29
CA ASP A 313 -19.14 -10.49 -6.57
C ASP A 313 -20.29 -11.50 -6.42
N VAL A 314 -21.16 -11.25 -5.44
CA VAL A 314 -22.34 -12.09 -5.15
C VAL A 314 -23.64 -11.51 -5.70
N GLY A 315 -23.55 -10.45 -6.52
CA GLY A 315 -24.64 -9.90 -7.31
C GLY A 315 -25.48 -8.82 -6.63
N SER A 316 -25.58 -8.79 -5.30
CA SER A 316 -26.31 -7.73 -4.59
C SER A 316 -25.70 -7.40 -3.22
N LEU A 317 -25.92 -6.17 -2.75
CA LEU A 317 -25.48 -5.71 -1.44
C LEU A 317 -26.09 -6.54 -0.31
N GLU A 318 -27.36 -6.92 -0.43
CA GLU A 318 -28.04 -7.75 0.55
C GLU A 318 -27.35 -9.10 0.72
N LYS A 319 -27.05 -9.79 -0.38
CA LYS A 319 -26.31 -11.06 -0.36
C LYS A 319 -24.89 -10.89 0.18
N ALA A 320 -24.22 -9.80 -0.18
CA ALA A 320 -22.88 -9.49 0.32
C ALA A 320 -22.88 -9.31 1.85
N ASN A 321 -23.82 -8.53 2.38
CA ASN A 321 -23.98 -8.32 3.83
C ASN A 321 -24.30 -9.62 4.55
N ALA A 322 -25.31 -10.38 4.08
CA ALA A 322 -25.68 -11.66 4.67
C ALA A 322 -24.52 -12.66 4.69
N LEU A 323 -23.73 -12.72 3.60
CA LEU A 323 -22.55 -13.61 3.53
C LEU A 323 -21.47 -13.20 4.52
N MET A 324 -21.12 -11.91 4.58
CA MET A 324 -20.11 -11.41 5.51
C MET A 324 -20.49 -11.64 6.97
N GLU A 325 -21.75 -11.39 7.35
CA GLU A 325 -22.26 -11.64 8.70
C GLU A 325 -22.24 -13.13 9.05
N LEU A 326 -22.67 -14.00 8.12
CA LEU A 326 -22.65 -15.44 8.32
C LEU A 326 -21.22 -15.99 8.47
N MET A 327 -20.27 -15.50 7.63
CA MET A 327 -18.86 -15.88 7.75
C MET A 327 -18.26 -15.42 9.08
N GLN A 328 -18.55 -14.20 9.52
CA GLN A 328 -18.09 -13.71 10.82
C GLN A 328 -18.66 -14.53 11.97
N LYS A 329 -19.96 -14.84 11.95
CA LYS A 329 -20.61 -15.71 12.94
C LYS A 329 -20.01 -17.12 13.01
N LYS A 330 -19.47 -17.61 11.88
CA LYS A 330 -18.75 -18.89 11.78
C LYS A 330 -17.25 -18.78 12.06
N HIS A 331 -16.78 -17.63 12.52
CA HIS A 331 -15.36 -17.36 12.81
C HIS A 331 -14.39 -17.53 11.64
N LEU A 332 -14.87 -17.37 10.39
CA LEU A 332 -14.07 -17.50 9.18
C LEU A 332 -13.24 -16.25 8.88
N GLY A 333 -13.55 -15.12 9.55
CA GLY A 333 -12.85 -13.84 9.40
C GLY A 333 -13.58 -12.76 10.18
N TYR A 334 -13.13 -11.52 9.97
CA TYR A 334 -13.74 -10.33 10.55
C TYR A 334 -14.36 -9.45 9.48
N LEU A 335 -15.56 -8.95 9.71
CA LEU A 335 -16.16 -7.84 8.99
C LEU A 335 -15.43 -6.55 9.41
N ALA A 336 -14.41 -6.17 8.65
CA ALA A 336 -13.53 -5.06 9.01
C ALA A 336 -12.90 -4.41 7.79
N VAL A 337 -12.65 -3.09 7.91
CA VAL A 337 -11.96 -2.28 6.89
C VAL A 337 -10.48 -2.38 7.09
N SER A 338 -9.68 -3.10 6.69
CA SER A 338 -8.20 -3.14 6.67
C SER A 338 -7.74 -4.29 5.78
N LEU A 339 -6.48 -4.60 5.85
CA LEU A 339 -5.89 -5.74 5.14
C LEU A 339 -4.53 -6.12 5.74
N GLY A 340 -4.02 -7.28 5.36
CA GLY A 340 -2.71 -7.75 5.77
C GLY A 340 -2.65 -8.35 7.18
N PHE A 341 -3.79 -8.57 7.83
CA PHE A 341 -3.87 -9.18 9.15
C PHE A 341 -3.75 -10.70 9.06
N TYR A 342 -3.34 -11.36 10.15
CA TYR A 342 -3.16 -12.81 10.18
C TYR A 342 -4.45 -13.59 9.93
N LYS A 343 -5.61 -13.04 10.30
CA LYS A 343 -6.93 -13.59 10.05
C LYS A 343 -7.60 -12.87 8.88
N THR A 344 -8.37 -13.58 8.08
CA THR A 344 -9.08 -13.01 6.94
C THR A 344 -9.98 -11.85 7.35
N LEU A 345 -9.88 -10.74 6.62
CA LEU A 345 -10.77 -9.57 6.75
C LEU A 345 -11.59 -9.44 5.49
N PHE A 346 -12.84 -9.01 5.63
CA PHE A 346 -13.71 -8.77 4.47
C PHE A 346 -14.62 -7.56 4.68
N SER A 347 -14.91 -6.87 3.59
CA SER A 347 -15.80 -5.70 3.56
C SER A 347 -16.42 -5.53 2.18
N ALA A 348 -17.58 -4.84 2.11
CA ALA A 348 -18.17 -4.37 0.85
C ALA A 348 -17.61 -2.96 0.55
N PRO A 349 -16.71 -2.79 -0.44
CA PRO A 349 -16.00 -1.53 -0.66
C PRO A 349 -16.92 -0.35 -0.97
N GLY A 350 -17.95 -0.55 -1.80
CA GLY A 350 -18.87 0.51 -2.21
C GLY A 350 -19.59 1.21 -1.05
N THR A 351 -19.80 0.50 0.06
CA THR A 351 -20.44 1.04 1.27
C THR A 351 -19.44 1.26 2.42
N SER A 352 -18.14 1.08 2.19
CA SER A 352 -17.12 1.24 3.22
C SER A 352 -15.89 2.02 2.70
N THR A 353 -14.87 1.33 2.20
CA THR A 353 -13.56 1.94 1.84
C THR A 353 -13.57 2.75 0.55
N SER A 354 -14.66 2.80 -0.18
CA SER A 354 -14.87 3.57 -1.41
C SER A 354 -16.20 4.34 -1.37
N SER A 355 -16.79 4.53 -0.18
CA SER A 355 -18.03 5.28 0.01
C SER A 355 -17.89 6.76 -0.32
N GLU A 356 -16.67 7.28 -0.37
CA GLU A 356 -16.34 8.66 -0.78
C GLU A 356 -16.50 8.89 -2.30
N ILE A 357 -16.53 7.82 -3.08
CA ILE A 357 -16.72 7.86 -4.54
C ILE A 357 -18.22 7.93 -4.83
N PRO A 358 -18.72 8.89 -5.62
CA PRO A 358 -20.13 8.94 -6.03
C PRO A 358 -20.58 7.63 -6.69
N LEU A 359 -21.84 7.23 -6.45
CA LEU A 359 -22.37 5.96 -6.95
C LEU A 359 -22.25 5.83 -8.48
N GLU A 360 -22.48 6.90 -9.23
CA GLU A 360 -22.33 6.93 -10.68
C GLU A 360 -20.89 6.59 -11.10
N GLU A 361 -19.90 7.23 -10.45
CA GLU A 361 -18.48 6.96 -10.71
C GLU A 361 -18.09 5.52 -10.28
N GLN A 362 -18.68 4.98 -9.19
CA GLN A 362 -18.49 3.58 -8.79
C GLN A 362 -18.98 2.62 -9.88
N LEU A 363 -20.15 2.87 -10.44
CA LEU A 363 -20.73 2.04 -11.51
C LEU A 363 -19.92 2.14 -12.81
N GLU A 364 -19.47 3.34 -13.20
CA GLU A 364 -18.60 3.55 -14.37
C GLU A 364 -17.27 2.81 -14.26
N MET A 365 -16.71 2.71 -13.05
CA MET A 365 -15.49 1.92 -12.78
C MET A 365 -15.75 0.41 -12.75
N GLY A 366 -17.02 -0.04 -12.73
CA GLY A 366 -17.39 -1.44 -12.58
C GLY A 366 -17.41 -1.95 -11.13
N LEU A 367 -17.50 -1.07 -10.15
CA LEU A 367 -17.66 -1.44 -8.74
C LEU A 367 -19.12 -1.88 -8.48
N SER A 368 -19.35 -3.19 -8.46
CA SER A 368 -20.65 -3.79 -8.19
C SER A 368 -21.06 -3.63 -6.73
N ASN A 369 -22.37 -3.40 -6.50
CA ASN A 369 -22.94 -3.38 -5.16
C ASN A 369 -22.82 -4.73 -4.41
N GLY A 370 -22.66 -5.83 -5.15
CA GLY A 370 -22.45 -7.17 -4.57
C GLY A 370 -20.99 -7.54 -4.35
N LEU A 371 -20.06 -6.61 -4.58
CA LEU A 371 -18.64 -6.88 -4.46
C LEU A 371 -18.20 -6.95 -3.00
N ILE A 372 -17.58 -8.06 -2.62
CA ILE A 372 -16.89 -8.24 -1.34
C ILE A 372 -15.39 -8.30 -1.61
N ARG A 373 -14.61 -7.46 -0.93
CA ARG A 373 -13.16 -7.53 -0.93
C ARG A 373 -12.69 -8.36 0.26
N PHE A 374 -11.82 -9.32 0.01
CA PHE A 374 -11.17 -10.16 1.00
C PHE A 374 -9.70 -9.84 1.10
N SER A 375 -9.19 -9.64 2.30
CA SER A 375 -7.79 -9.75 2.65
C SER A 375 -7.59 -11.11 3.30
N ILE A 376 -7.02 -12.04 2.56
CA ILE A 376 -6.91 -13.44 2.99
C ILE A 376 -5.83 -13.57 4.06
N GLY A 377 -6.13 -14.26 5.15
CA GLY A 377 -5.26 -14.47 6.30
C GLY A 377 -4.20 -15.56 6.09
N LEU A 378 -3.46 -15.83 7.19
CA LEU A 378 -2.37 -16.80 7.26
C LEU A 378 -2.86 -18.19 7.67
N ASP A 379 -4.06 -18.57 7.22
CA ASP A 379 -4.66 -19.86 7.57
C ASP A 379 -3.78 -21.03 7.06
N ASP A 380 -3.47 -21.93 7.94
CA ASP A 380 -2.64 -23.11 7.61
C ASP A 380 -3.45 -24.21 6.94
N HIS A 381 -4.75 -24.27 7.21
CA HIS A 381 -5.72 -25.21 6.66
C HIS A 381 -6.74 -24.49 5.76
N ILE A 382 -6.26 -23.87 4.69
CA ILE A 382 -7.09 -23.05 3.80
C ILE A 382 -8.18 -23.84 3.07
N ASP A 383 -7.98 -25.13 2.85
CA ASP A 383 -8.97 -26.07 2.31
C ASP A 383 -10.21 -26.18 3.22
N ARG A 384 -10.01 -26.31 4.53
CA ARG A 384 -11.09 -26.29 5.52
C ARG A 384 -11.85 -24.96 5.48
N THR A 385 -11.13 -23.86 5.40
CA THR A 385 -11.73 -22.53 5.32
C THR A 385 -12.54 -22.36 4.03
N TYR A 386 -12.00 -22.81 2.89
CA TYR A 386 -12.74 -22.84 1.62
C TYR A 386 -14.05 -23.61 1.75
N MET A 387 -14.03 -24.84 2.31
CA MET A 387 -15.24 -25.63 2.48
C MET A 387 -16.29 -24.93 3.36
N ALA A 388 -15.85 -24.32 4.46
CA ALA A 388 -16.73 -23.58 5.34
C ALA A 388 -17.30 -22.29 4.70
N MET A 389 -16.53 -21.59 3.88
CA MET A 389 -17.00 -20.45 3.08
C MET A 389 -17.99 -20.90 2.00
N LYS A 390 -17.72 -22.02 1.34
CA LYS A 390 -18.61 -22.64 0.34
C LYS A 390 -19.96 -23.02 0.96
N ASP A 391 -19.97 -23.58 2.16
CA ASP A 391 -21.21 -23.86 2.90
C ASP A 391 -22.03 -22.60 3.20
N CYS A 392 -21.35 -21.46 3.48
CA CYS A 392 -22.02 -20.19 3.64
C CYS A 392 -22.70 -19.72 2.35
N LEU A 393 -21.98 -19.84 1.21
CA LEU A 393 -22.49 -19.50 -0.10
C LEU A 393 -23.71 -20.33 -0.51
N ILE A 394 -23.68 -21.64 -0.22
CA ILE A 394 -24.79 -22.56 -0.48
C ILE A 394 -25.99 -22.20 0.39
N LYS A 395 -25.80 -21.94 1.69
CA LYS A 395 -26.88 -21.57 2.61
C LYS A 395 -27.63 -20.30 2.24
N LEU A 396 -26.98 -19.41 1.51
CA LEU A 396 -27.53 -18.14 1.07
C LEU A 396 -27.98 -18.17 -0.40
N ASP A 397 -28.08 -19.34 -1.00
CA ASP A 397 -28.46 -19.54 -2.41
C ASP A 397 -27.62 -18.70 -3.40
N ILE A 398 -26.36 -18.44 -3.04
CA ILE A 398 -25.38 -17.78 -3.90
C ILE A 398 -24.70 -18.82 -4.79
N LEU A 399 -24.47 -20.01 -4.26
CA LEU A 399 -23.91 -21.15 -4.96
C LEU A 399 -24.90 -22.34 -4.88
N LYS A 400 -25.15 -22.99 -6.01
CA LYS A 400 -25.98 -24.19 -6.02
C LYS A 400 -25.20 -25.38 -5.47
N PRO A 401 -25.82 -26.27 -4.68
CA PRO A 401 -25.21 -27.52 -4.27
C PRO A 401 -24.82 -28.32 -5.53
N LEU A 402 -23.69 -29.02 -5.46
CA LEU A 402 -23.35 -30.01 -6.49
C LEU A 402 -24.48 -31.03 -6.54
N SER A 403 -25.17 -31.14 -7.67
CA SER A 403 -26.10 -32.24 -7.93
C SER A 403 -25.28 -33.54 -7.89
N ILE A 404 -25.45 -34.32 -6.85
CA ILE A 404 -24.94 -35.70 -6.83
C ILE A 404 -25.72 -36.40 -7.96
N LYS A 405 -25.05 -36.64 -9.10
CA LYS A 405 -25.58 -37.62 -10.05
C LYS A 405 -25.48 -38.98 -9.34
N VAL A 406 -26.60 -39.45 -8.83
CA VAL A 406 -26.80 -40.82 -8.34
C VAL A 406 -26.69 -41.75 -9.53
#